data_b8ff25bf7e6f0919a99b25cc7e513ccc
#
_entry.id   b8ff25bf7e6f0919a99b25cc7e513ccc
#
_cell.length_a   1.000
_cell.length_b   1.000
_cell.length_c   1.000
_cell.angle_alpha   90.00
_cell.angle_beta   90.00
_cell.angle_gamma   90.00
#
_symmetry.space_group_name_H-M   'P 1'
#
loop_
_entity.id
_entity.type
_entity.pdbx_description
1 polymer ?
#
loop_
_entity_poly.entity_id
_entity_poly.type
_entity_poly.pdbx_seq_one_letter_code
_entity_poly.pdbx_strand_id
1 'polypeptide(L)'
;MQHIRITSLKNPREEFKFAARENVRLTRENGYRYRDIAVVTGDVQQYGNYVPEIFEQYHIPYFIDQTKNILFHPFIECIRAILEMIEYDFSYDSVFRFLRCGLAAKVVTEAKNSDKEPDPAATEDLTQQPETGSHGLTEQEIDRLENYVLARGIRGASRWSRPWTFVMPDGTLEDMARLNEIREAVYENFKPLLEAFRGKDNTVSTQTYELYSLIRRLDMEQLLKERGNFFEAHGNQARAKEYDQIYKLVMDLLDKVTSLLGDETMTLRQYSDILDSGFEAAKVGIIPQGNDTVTVGDIERKRLNHVKILFFFGLNYGFVPKA
;
A
#
# COMPACT_ATOMS: atom_id res chain seq x y z
N MET A 1 -25.25 13.83 -37.61
CA MET A 1 -24.95 15.15 -36.98
C MET A 1 -24.67 14.90 -35.51
N GLN A 2 -23.54 15.32 -35.01
CA GLN A 2 -23.25 15.26 -33.58
C GLN A 2 -24.10 16.34 -32.89
N HIS A 3 -24.97 15.94 -31.98
CA HIS A 3 -25.78 16.90 -31.22
C HIS A 3 -24.97 17.32 -29.97
N ILE A 4 -24.52 18.57 -29.96
CA ILE A 4 -23.91 19.20 -28.79
C ILE A 4 -25.02 19.97 -28.07
N ARG A 5 -25.14 19.72 -26.75
CA ARG A 5 -26.04 20.46 -25.87
C ARG A 5 -25.23 21.11 -24.75
N ILE A 6 -25.40 22.41 -24.56
CA ILE A 6 -24.78 23.19 -23.49
C ILE A 6 -25.87 23.50 -22.46
N THR A 7 -25.57 23.21 -21.19
CA THR A 7 -26.51 23.45 -20.09
C THR A 7 -25.76 24.16 -18.96
N SER A 8 -26.30 25.26 -18.46
CA SER A 8 -25.74 25.96 -17.30
C SER A 8 -26.47 25.51 -16.04
N LEU A 9 -25.71 25.10 -15.02
CA LEU A 9 -26.20 24.60 -13.73
C LEU A 9 -25.55 25.37 -12.58
N LYS A 10 -26.16 25.32 -11.38
CA LYS A 10 -25.75 26.18 -10.25
C LYS A 10 -24.40 25.80 -9.62
N ASN A 11 -24.08 24.53 -9.61
CA ASN A 11 -22.89 23.98 -8.94
C ASN A 11 -22.59 22.56 -9.43
N PRO A 12 -21.41 22.00 -9.12
CA PRO A 12 -20.99 20.66 -9.51
C PRO A 12 -21.98 19.54 -9.10
N ARG A 13 -22.59 19.66 -7.94
CA ARG A 13 -23.58 18.68 -7.46
C ARG A 13 -24.81 18.60 -8.37
N GLU A 14 -25.29 19.74 -8.85
CA GLU A 14 -26.42 19.78 -9.80
C GLU A 14 -26.01 19.27 -11.20
N GLU A 15 -24.74 19.44 -11.61
CA GLU A 15 -24.22 18.82 -12.82
C GLU A 15 -24.30 17.29 -12.74
N PHE A 16 -23.87 16.70 -11.62
CA PHE A 16 -23.98 15.25 -11.41
C PHE A 16 -25.41 14.76 -11.31
N LYS A 17 -26.31 15.47 -10.65
CA LYS A 17 -27.72 15.12 -10.61
C LYS A 17 -28.38 15.18 -12.00
N PHE A 18 -28.01 16.16 -12.80
CA PHE A 18 -28.45 16.25 -14.19
C PHE A 18 -27.96 15.06 -14.99
N ALA A 19 -26.65 14.76 -14.93
CA ALA A 19 -26.11 13.61 -15.63
C ALA A 19 -26.71 12.29 -15.14
N ALA A 20 -26.94 12.11 -13.85
CA ALA A 20 -27.55 10.91 -13.31
C ALA A 20 -28.95 10.68 -13.89
N ARG A 21 -29.78 11.71 -13.93
CA ARG A 21 -31.11 11.64 -14.55
C ARG A 21 -31.05 11.33 -16.04
N GLU A 22 -30.13 11.98 -16.77
CA GLU A 22 -29.93 11.71 -18.20
C GLU A 22 -29.37 10.29 -18.43
N ASN A 23 -28.45 9.80 -17.60
CA ASN A 23 -27.95 8.42 -17.68
C ASN A 23 -29.08 7.40 -17.56
N VAL A 24 -29.95 7.55 -16.55
CA VAL A 24 -31.10 6.67 -16.35
C VAL A 24 -32.07 6.76 -17.54
N ARG A 25 -32.31 7.95 -18.07
CA ARG A 25 -33.18 8.14 -19.25
C ARG A 25 -32.57 7.46 -20.48
N LEU A 26 -31.28 7.68 -20.74
CA LEU A 26 -30.57 7.12 -21.90
C LEU A 26 -30.53 5.59 -21.88
N THR A 27 -30.31 5.02 -20.70
CA THR A 27 -30.27 3.55 -20.56
C THR A 27 -31.64 2.92 -20.68
N ARG A 28 -32.68 3.52 -20.07
CA ARG A 28 -34.06 2.96 -20.05
C ARG A 28 -34.84 3.21 -21.34
N GLU A 29 -34.73 4.39 -21.90
CA GLU A 29 -35.55 4.81 -23.03
C GLU A 29 -34.86 4.66 -24.39
N ASN A 30 -33.52 4.83 -24.42
CA ASN A 30 -32.76 4.87 -25.66
C ASN A 30 -31.86 3.63 -25.91
N GLY A 31 -31.87 2.66 -24.98
CA GLY A 31 -31.15 1.40 -25.11
C GLY A 31 -29.62 1.50 -25.04
N TYR A 32 -29.07 2.60 -24.52
CA TYR A 32 -27.66 2.72 -24.23
C TYR A 32 -27.28 1.86 -23.04
N ARG A 33 -26.01 1.42 -23.00
CA ARG A 33 -25.42 0.78 -21.82
C ARG A 33 -24.62 1.79 -21.03
N TYR A 34 -24.44 1.58 -19.74
CA TYR A 34 -23.64 2.47 -18.89
C TYR A 34 -22.22 2.64 -19.42
N ARG A 35 -21.61 1.60 -19.99
CA ARG A 35 -20.28 1.65 -20.64
C ARG A 35 -20.22 2.55 -21.89
N ASP A 36 -21.36 2.84 -22.52
CA ASP A 36 -21.43 3.75 -23.65
C ASP A 36 -21.38 5.22 -23.24
N ILE A 37 -21.44 5.50 -21.93
CA ILE A 37 -21.55 6.84 -21.34
C ILE A 37 -20.29 7.15 -20.52
N ALA A 38 -19.75 8.34 -20.70
CA ALA A 38 -18.64 8.83 -19.88
C ALA A 38 -18.95 10.25 -19.36
N VAL A 39 -18.38 10.55 -18.21
CA VAL A 39 -18.31 11.90 -17.63
C VAL A 39 -16.85 12.31 -17.57
N VAL A 40 -16.48 13.45 -18.09
CA VAL A 40 -15.15 14.00 -18.00
C VAL A 40 -15.19 15.39 -17.35
N THR A 41 -14.13 15.69 -16.64
CA THR A 41 -13.92 16.97 -15.97
C THR A 41 -12.45 17.37 -16.03
N GLY A 42 -12.14 18.64 -15.86
CA GLY A 42 -10.76 19.12 -15.71
C GLY A 42 -10.20 18.93 -14.31
N ASP A 43 -11.02 18.53 -13.33
CA ASP A 43 -10.61 18.27 -11.95
C ASP A 43 -11.40 17.08 -11.36
N VAL A 44 -10.87 15.88 -11.58
CA VAL A 44 -11.47 14.64 -11.05
C VAL A 44 -11.37 14.56 -9.53
N GLN A 45 -10.39 15.22 -8.89
CA GLN A 45 -10.27 15.17 -7.43
C GLN A 45 -11.41 15.91 -6.76
N GLN A 46 -11.75 17.09 -7.26
CA GLN A 46 -12.87 17.88 -6.74
C GLN A 46 -14.23 17.29 -7.12
N TYR A 47 -14.39 16.95 -8.40
CA TYR A 47 -15.66 16.48 -8.95
C TYR A 47 -15.96 15.03 -8.56
N GLY A 48 -14.94 14.18 -8.43
CA GLY A 48 -15.09 12.75 -8.13
C GLY A 48 -15.80 12.46 -6.81
N ASN A 49 -15.72 13.37 -5.84
CA ASN A 49 -16.39 13.21 -4.54
C ASN A 49 -17.93 13.18 -4.65
N TYR A 50 -18.52 13.78 -5.68
CA TYR A 50 -19.96 13.79 -5.90
C TYR A 50 -20.48 12.50 -6.57
N VAL A 51 -19.59 11.72 -7.19
CA VAL A 51 -19.97 10.52 -7.95
C VAL A 51 -20.61 9.46 -7.06
N PRO A 52 -19.97 9.00 -5.94
CA PRO A 52 -20.57 8.02 -5.05
C PRO A 52 -21.89 8.51 -4.50
N GLU A 53 -21.94 9.73 -3.96
CA GLU A 53 -23.13 10.30 -3.36
C GLU A 53 -24.34 10.29 -4.28
N ILE A 54 -24.14 10.63 -5.56
CA ILE A 54 -25.26 10.83 -6.49
C ILE A 54 -25.55 9.58 -7.28
N PHE A 55 -24.51 8.91 -7.82
CA PHE A 55 -24.74 7.75 -8.69
C PHE A 55 -25.29 6.55 -7.93
N GLU A 56 -24.91 6.36 -6.65
CA GLU A 56 -25.50 5.33 -5.79
C GLU A 56 -26.99 5.57 -5.52
N GLN A 57 -27.41 6.83 -5.30
CA GLN A 57 -28.82 7.17 -5.14
C GLN A 57 -29.68 6.83 -6.37
N TYR A 58 -29.07 6.86 -7.56
CA TYR A 58 -29.74 6.54 -8.82
C TYR A 58 -29.48 5.10 -9.28
N HIS A 59 -28.76 4.28 -8.47
CA HIS A 59 -28.33 2.92 -8.79
C HIS A 59 -27.57 2.82 -10.12
N ILE A 60 -26.73 3.82 -10.41
CA ILE A 60 -25.90 3.87 -11.60
C ILE A 60 -24.54 3.24 -11.27
N PRO A 61 -24.15 2.14 -11.92
CA PRO A 61 -22.82 1.60 -11.78
C PRO A 61 -21.79 2.56 -12.39
N TYR A 62 -20.75 2.88 -11.64
CA TYR A 62 -19.75 3.86 -12.06
C TYR A 62 -18.33 3.38 -11.80
N PHE A 63 -17.41 3.97 -12.52
CA PHE A 63 -15.99 3.84 -12.33
C PHE A 63 -15.33 5.22 -12.37
N ILE A 64 -14.61 5.57 -11.31
CA ILE A 64 -13.86 6.83 -11.25
C ILE A 64 -12.40 6.52 -11.56
N ASP A 65 -11.89 7.09 -12.67
CA ASP A 65 -10.49 6.98 -13.05
C ASP A 65 -9.64 7.98 -12.25
N GLN A 66 -9.46 7.63 -10.99
CA GLN A 66 -8.59 8.36 -10.08
C GLN A 66 -7.32 7.53 -9.83
N THR A 67 -6.21 8.23 -9.66
CA THR A 67 -5.00 7.62 -9.13
C THR A 67 -4.97 7.83 -7.63
N LYS A 68 -4.74 6.74 -6.91
CA LYS A 68 -4.47 6.81 -5.47
C LYS A 68 -3.00 7.07 -5.23
N ASN A 69 -2.73 7.95 -4.29
CA ASN A 69 -1.41 8.09 -3.74
C ASN A 69 -1.10 6.85 -2.88
N ILE A 70 0.10 6.31 -3.06
CA ILE A 70 0.55 5.09 -2.37
C ILE A 70 1.27 5.39 -1.06
N LEU A 71 1.47 6.64 -0.69
CA LEU A 71 2.27 7.05 0.46
C LEU A 71 1.86 6.38 1.78
N PHE A 72 0.58 6.10 1.95
CA PHE A 72 0.03 5.45 3.15
C PHE A 72 -0.21 3.95 2.96
N HIS A 73 0.32 3.35 1.90
CA HIS A 73 0.20 1.91 1.73
C HIS A 73 1.09 1.18 2.74
N PRO A 74 0.61 0.10 3.42
CA PRO A 74 1.38 -0.62 4.44
C PRO A 74 2.78 -1.06 3.98
N PHE A 75 2.97 -1.38 2.71
CA PHE A 75 4.27 -1.73 2.18
C PHE A 75 5.25 -0.56 2.14
N ILE A 76 4.78 0.65 1.79
CA ILE A 76 5.59 1.86 1.83
C ILE A 76 5.97 2.21 3.27
N GLU A 77 5.01 2.14 4.20
CA GLU A 77 5.25 2.34 5.63
C GLU A 77 6.23 1.31 6.20
N CYS A 78 6.18 0.07 5.73
CA CYS A 78 7.14 -0.96 6.10
C CYS A 78 8.56 -0.62 5.62
N ILE A 79 8.72 -0.16 4.37
CA ILE A 79 10.04 0.27 3.83
C ILE A 79 10.58 1.45 4.63
N ARG A 80 9.74 2.43 4.96
CA ARG A 80 10.14 3.55 5.84
C ARG A 80 10.60 3.06 7.20
N ALA A 81 9.84 2.16 7.83
CA ALA A 81 10.20 1.58 9.11
C ALA A 81 11.52 0.80 9.06
N ILE A 82 11.80 0.09 7.95
CA ILE A 82 13.08 -0.57 7.70
C ILE A 82 14.25 0.45 7.69
N LEU A 83 14.10 1.54 6.95
CA LEU A 83 15.13 2.58 6.86
C LEU A 83 15.29 3.31 8.20
N GLU A 84 14.22 3.65 8.88
CA GLU A 84 14.26 4.23 10.23
C GLU A 84 14.96 3.33 11.25
N MET A 85 14.80 2.02 11.13
CA MET A 85 15.49 1.07 12.02
C MET A 85 17.01 1.17 11.90
N ILE A 86 17.52 1.45 10.69
CA ILE A 86 18.95 1.68 10.44
C ILE A 86 19.36 3.09 10.88
N GLU A 87 18.52 4.12 10.59
CA GLU A 87 18.79 5.53 10.91
C GLU A 87 18.88 5.75 12.42
N TYR A 88 17.93 5.22 13.16
CA TYR A 88 17.84 5.39 14.62
C TYR A 88 18.47 4.24 15.41
N ASP A 89 19.35 3.48 14.76
CA ASP A 89 20.17 2.41 15.38
C ASP A 89 19.34 1.45 16.24
N PHE A 90 18.32 0.82 15.66
CA PHE A 90 17.44 -0.11 16.37
C PHE A 90 16.80 0.51 17.62
N SER A 91 16.29 1.74 17.46
CA SER A 91 15.49 2.37 18.52
C SER A 91 14.20 1.59 18.78
N TYR A 92 13.66 1.74 19.99
CA TYR A 92 12.40 1.09 20.35
C TYR A 92 11.29 1.37 19.32
N ASP A 93 11.05 2.65 19.01
CA ASP A 93 9.97 3.05 18.11
C ASP A 93 10.14 2.46 16.71
N SER A 94 11.36 2.49 16.15
CA SER A 94 11.61 2.00 14.79
C SER A 94 11.47 0.48 14.67
N VAL A 95 11.94 -0.28 15.66
CA VAL A 95 11.81 -1.74 15.68
C VAL A 95 10.35 -2.16 15.76
N PHE A 96 9.58 -1.59 16.69
CA PHE A 96 8.19 -2.01 16.86
C PHE A 96 7.28 -1.45 15.79
N ARG A 97 7.59 -0.30 15.18
CA ARG A 97 6.92 0.16 13.97
C ARG A 97 7.09 -0.84 12.82
N PHE A 98 8.31 -1.37 12.62
CA PHE A 98 8.56 -2.41 11.62
C PHE A 98 7.82 -3.72 11.96
N LEU A 99 7.96 -4.25 13.18
CA LEU A 99 7.35 -5.51 13.56
C LEU A 99 5.80 -5.48 13.47
N ARG A 100 5.20 -4.31 13.73
CA ARG A 100 3.74 -4.11 13.66
C ARG A 100 3.22 -3.63 12.29
N CYS A 101 4.09 -3.49 11.27
CA CYS A 101 3.65 -3.08 9.91
C CYS A 101 2.81 -4.16 9.21
N GLY A 102 2.74 -5.34 9.77
CA GLY A 102 1.99 -6.47 9.26
C GLY A 102 2.65 -7.20 8.07
N LEU A 103 3.89 -6.86 7.73
CA LEU A 103 4.70 -7.53 6.70
C LEU A 103 5.97 -8.16 7.28
N ALA A 104 6.09 -8.18 8.61
CA ALA A 104 7.22 -8.73 9.35
C ALA A 104 7.01 -10.19 9.78
N ALA A 105 5.91 -10.83 9.40
CA ALA A 105 5.55 -12.17 9.86
C ALA A 105 6.65 -13.22 9.61
N LYS A 106 7.35 -13.12 8.49
CA LYS A 106 8.43 -14.06 8.11
C LYS A 106 9.84 -13.64 8.61
N VAL A 107 9.94 -12.71 9.53
CA VAL A 107 11.24 -12.36 10.18
C VAL A 107 11.83 -13.58 10.86
N VAL A 108 10.99 -14.38 11.51
CA VAL A 108 11.37 -15.68 12.07
C VAL A 108 10.82 -16.76 11.15
N THR A 109 11.70 -17.44 10.40
CA THR A 109 11.37 -18.67 9.70
C THR A 109 11.42 -19.82 10.70
N GLU A 110 10.31 -20.52 10.93
CA GLU A 110 10.35 -21.72 11.75
C GLU A 110 11.30 -22.77 11.16
N ALA A 111 12.22 -23.21 11.99
CA ALA A 111 12.89 -24.48 11.77
C ALA A 111 11.78 -25.56 11.77
N LYS A 112 11.66 -26.30 10.65
CA LYS A 112 10.69 -27.35 10.40
C LYS A 112 10.35 -28.17 11.66
N ASN A 113 9.22 -27.90 12.28
CA ASN A 113 8.54 -28.83 13.15
C ASN A 113 7.12 -29.01 12.62
N SER A 114 6.96 -30.14 11.92
CA SER A 114 5.71 -30.73 11.49
C SER A 114 4.85 -31.11 12.70
N ASP A 115 3.53 -31.05 12.49
CA ASP A 115 2.44 -31.66 13.23
C ASP A 115 1.69 -30.77 14.23
N LYS A 116 0.89 -29.83 13.70
CA LYS A 116 -0.41 -29.47 14.30
C LYS A 116 -1.40 -29.11 13.20
N GLU A 117 -2.47 -29.88 13.11
CA GLU A 117 -3.63 -29.62 12.25
C GLU A 117 -4.37 -28.35 12.70
N PRO A 118 -4.98 -27.58 11.77
CA PRO A 118 -5.73 -26.37 12.09
C PRO A 118 -7.06 -26.71 12.77
N ASP A 119 -7.39 -25.96 13.83
CA ASP A 119 -8.67 -26.03 14.55
C ASP A 119 -9.78 -25.37 13.69
N PRO A 120 -10.87 -26.09 13.34
CA PRO A 120 -11.92 -25.61 12.44
C PRO A 120 -12.98 -24.68 13.08
N ALA A 121 -12.78 -24.18 14.29
CA ALA A 121 -13.82 -23.48 15.06
C ALA A 121 -13.60 -21.98 15.34
N ALA A 122 -12.69 -21.31 14.65
CA ALA A 122 -12.50 -19.86 14.82
C ALA A 122 -13.53 -19.08 14.00
N THR A 123 -14.45 -18.40 14.68
CA THR A 123 -15.42 -17.45 14.08
C THR A 123 -14.71 -16.17 13.66
N GLU A 124 -14.70 -15.88 12.37
CA GLU A 124 -14.06 -14.71 11.76
C GLU A 124 -14.81 -13.41 12.11
N ASP A 125 -14.13 -12.52 12.79
CA ASP A 125 -14.56 -11.13 12.99
C ASP A 125 -14.05 -10.28 11.80
N LEU A 126 -14.97 -9.78 10.98
CA LEU A 126 -14.72 -9.04 9.73
C LEU A 126 -13.96 -7.70 9.89
N THR A 127 -13.66 -7.29 11.13
CA THR A 127 -12.90 -6.07 11.43
C THR A 127 -11.43 -6.31 11.67
N GLN A 128 -11.01 -7.57 11.80
CA GLN A 128 -9.62 -7.95 12.06
C GLN A 128 -8.87 -8.17 10.74
N GLN A 129 -7.64 -7.69 10.68
CA GLN A 129 -6.72 -8.05 9.59
C GLN A 129 -6.53 -9.57 9.60
N PRO A 130 -6.36 -10.22 8.42
CA PRO A 130 -6.17 -11.66 8.39
C PRO A 130 -4.99 -12.02 9.29
N GLU A 131 -5.24 -12.88 10.27
CA GLU A 131 -4.16 -13.50 11.01
C GLU A 131 -3.29 -14.22 9.98
N THR A 132 -2.04 -13.78 9.86
CA THR A 132 -1.06 -14.41 8.98
C THR A 132 -0.99 -15.88 9.37
N GLY A 133 -1.29 -16.73 8.39
CA GLY A 133 -1.36 -18.18 8.62
C GLY A 133 -0.14 -18.71 9.36
N SER A 134 -0.36 -19.69 10.16
CA SER A 134 0.31 -20.38 11.27
C SER A 134 1.85 -20.53 11.30
N HIS A 135 2.64 -19.72 10.61
CA HIS A 135 4.10 -19.92 10.49
C HIS A 135 4.95 -18.64 10.63
N GLY A 136 4.47 -17.61 11.30
CA GLY A 136 5.19 -16.37 11.47
C GLY A 136 5.15 -15.80 12.88
N LEU A 137 5.82 -14.66 13.07
CA LEU A 137 5.82 -13.92 14.33
C LEU A 137 4.40 -13.48 14.71
N THR A 138 3.90 -13.93 15.85
CA THR A 138 2.55 -13.62 16.34
C THR A 138 2.51 -12.26 17.08
N GLU A 139 1.33 -11.63 17.16
CA GLU A 139 1.16 -10.40 17.93
C GLU A 139 1.53 -10.58 19.41
N GLN A 140 1.20 -11.73 20.02
CA GLN A 140 1.57 -12.03 21.40
C GLN A 140 3.09 -12.10 21.59
N GLU A 141 3.83 -12.63 20.62
CA GLU A 141 5.29 -12.66 20.67
C GLU A 141 5.89 -11.25 20.50
N ILE A 142 5.29 -10.42 19.64
CA ILE A 142 5.67 -9.01 19.50
C ILE A 142 5.44 -8.27 20.82
N ASP A 143 4.29 -8.47 21.48
CA ASP A 143 3.99 -7.84 22.76
C ASP A 143 4.96 -8.29 23.87
N ARG A 144 5.29 -9.58 23.93
CA ARG A 144 6.30 -10.09 24.89
C ARG A 144 7.68 -9.51 24.64
N LEU A 145 8.08 -9.44 23.37
CA LEU A 145 9.34 -8.81 22.95
C LEU A 145 9.38 -7.34 23.34
N GLU A 146 8.29 -6.62 23.09
CA GLU A 146 8.15 -5.20 23.41
C GLU A 146 8.27 -4.94 24.91
N ASN A 147 7.54 -5.70 25.72
CA ASN A 147 7.61 -5.62 27.18
C ASN A 147 9.04 -5.88 27.67
N TYR A 148 9.73 -6.86 27.12
CA TYR A 148 11.11 -7.16 27.48
C TYR A 148 12.06 -6.02 27.12
N VAL A 149 11.97 -5.51 25.89
CA VAL A 149 12.82 -4.42 25.37
C VAL A 149 12.62 -3.15 26.21
N LEU A 150 11.38 -2.82 26.56
CA LEU A 150 11.04 -1.69 27.43
C LEU A 150 11.60 -1.87 28.83
N ALA A 151 11.31 -2.99 29.49
CA ALA A 151 11.74 -3.27 30.85
C ALA A 151 13.26 -3.26 31.01
N ARG A 152 14.00 -3.67 29.95
CA ARG A 152 15.45 -3.74 29.96
C ARG A 152 16.16 -2.55 29.33
N GLY A 153 15.40 -1.58 28.79
CA GLY A 153 15.93 -0.41 28.11
C GLY A 153 16.87 -0.76 26.96
N ILE A 154 16.50 -1.77 26.15
CA ILE A 154 17.34 -2.26 25.05
C ILE A 154 17.27 -1.26 23.90
N ARG A 155 18.44 -0.77 23.49
CA ARG A 155 18.59 0.17 22.36
C ARG A 155 19.92 -0.11 21.65
N GLY A 156 19.92 0.12 20.34
CA GLY A 156 21.09 0.03 19.48
C GLY A 156 21.39 -1.37 18.98
N ALA A 157 21.89 -1.45 17.74
CA ALA A 157 22.26 -2.69 17.06
C ALA A 157 23.23 -3.55 17.89
N SER A 158 24.12 -2.93 18.67
CA SER A 158 25.07 -3.65 19.52
C SER A 158 24.39 -4.44 20.67
N ARG A 159 23.20 -4.02 21.11
CA ARG A 159 22.41 -4.76 22.10
C ARG A 159 21.58 -5.86 21.42
N TRP A 160 21.13 -5.62 20.23
CA TRP A 160 20.41 -6.61 19.42
C TRP A 160 21.34 -7.72 18.89
N SER A 161 22.62 -7.45 18.67
CA SER A 161 23.60 -8.46 18.21
C SER A 161 24.01 -9.49 19.27
N ARG A 162 23.72 -9.23 20.56
CA ARG A 162 24.18 -10.09 21.66
C ARG A 162 23.01 -10.80 22.33
N PRO A 163 23.16 -12.06 22.77
CA PRO A 163 22.14 -12.77 23.50
C PRO A 163 21.71 -12.01 24.77
N TRP A 164 20.43 -12.05 25.05
CA TRP A 164 19.85 -11.51 26.26
C TRP A 164 19.77 -12.64 27.31
N THR A 165 20.20 -12.37 28.53
CA THR A 165 20.36 -13.39 29.56
C THR A 165 19.44 -13.23 30.77
N PHE A 166 18.76 -12.07 30.88
CA PHE A 166 17.92 -11.81 32.04
C PHE A 166 16.52 -12.39 31.83
N VAL A 167 16.15 -13.36 32.66
CA VAL A 167 14.79 -13.92 32.69
C VAL A 167 13.89 -13.00 33.52
N MET A 168 12.75 -12.59 32.97
CA MET A 168 11.77 -11.76 33.67
C MET A 168 11.20 -12.56 34.88
N PRO A 169 10.76 -11.87 35.97
CA PRO A 169 10.27 -12.52 37.18
C PRO A 169 9.10 -13.49 36.96
N ASP A 170 8.27 -13.18 35.95
CA ASP A 170 7.10 -13.94 35.53
C ASP A 170 7.33 -14.79 34.25
N GLY A 171 8.57 -14.83 33.75
CA GLY A 171 8.95 -15.53 32.52
C GLY A 171 9.68 -16.84 32.81
N THR A 172 9.75 -17.68 31.77
CA THR A 172 10.45 -18.96 31.78
C THR A 172 11.75 -18.92 30.97
N LEU A 173 12.57 -19.96 31.10
CA LEU A 173 13.76 -20.13 30.24
C LEU A 173 13.36 -20.35 28.77
N GLU A 174 12.21 -20.97 28.51
CA GLU A 174 11.68 -21.17 27.16
C GLU A 174 11.25 -19.83 26.55
N ASP A 175 10.57 -18.96 27.31
CA ASP A 175 10.24 -17.61 26.87
C ASP A 175 11.50 -16.82 26.50
N MET A 176 12.55 -16.96 27.32
CA MET A 176 13.83 -16.29 27.06
C MET A 176 14.55 -16.83 25.82
N ALA A 177 14.52 -18.14 25.60
CA ALA A 177 15.04 -18.75 24.38
C ALA A 177 14.31 -18.23 23.14
N ARG A 178 12.97 -18.19 23.19
CA ARG A 178 12.15 -17.68 22.09
C ARG A 178 12.39 -16.18 21.82
N LEU A 179 12.51 -15.36 22.85
CA LEU A 179 12.88 -13.94 22.70
C LEU A 179 14.25 -13.76 22.02
N ASN A 180 15.22 -14.63 22.35
CA ASN A 180 16.53 -14.60 21.69
C ASN A 180 16.47 -15.06 20.23
N GLU A 181 15.65 -16.03 19.89
CA GLU A 181 15.42 -16.44 18.49
C GLU A 181 14.87 -15.26 17.68
N ILE A 182 13.84 -14.58 18.19
CA ILE A 182 13.24 -13.40 17.52
C ILE A 182 14.27 -12.28 17.39
N ARG A 183 15.00 -11.98 18.49
CA ARG A 183 16.08 -10.98 18.52
C ARG A 183 17.12 -11.27 17.42
N GLU A 184 17.60 -12.51 17.37
CA GLU A 184 18.63 -12.93 16.43
C GLU A 184 18.12 -12.86 14.99
N ALA A 185 16.92 -13.35 14.75
CA ALA A 185 16.29 -13.27 13.44
C ALA A 185 16.12 -11.84 12.95
N VAL A 186 15.67 -10.94 13.83
CA VAL A 186 15.58 -9.50 13.52
C VAL A 186 16.96 -8.96 13.18
N TYR A 187 17.95 -9.18 14.04
CA TYR A 187 19.30 -8.62 13.84
C TYR A 187 19.98 -9.14 12.57
N GLU A 188 19.99 -10.45 12.35
CA GLU A 188 20.67 -11.06 11.19
C GLU A 188 20.00 -10.68 9.86
N ASN A 189 18.67 -10.51 9.83
CA ASN A 189 18.00 -10.02 8.64
C ASN A 189 18.41 -8.58 8.27
N PHE A 190 18.60 -7.71 9.27
CA PHE A 190 18.90 -6.30 9.05
C PHE A 190 20.40 -5.99 8.96
N LYS A 191 21.27 -6.89 9.44
CA LYS A 191 22.71 -6.70 9.48
C LYS A 191 23.34 -6.35 8.12
N PRO A 192 23.01 -7.03 6.98
CA PRO A 192 23.59 -6.67 5.68
C PRO A 192 23.20 -5.25 5.25
N LEU A 193 21.95 -4.85 5.49
CA LEU A 193 21.48 -3.49 5.19
C LEU A 193 22.19 -2.44 6.06
N LEU A 194 22.36 -2.74 7.36
CA LEU A 194 23.11 -1.89 8.28
C LEU A 194 24.57 -1.70 7.80
N GLU A 195 25.22 -2.76 7.34
CA GLU A 195 26.57 -2.75 6.81
C GLU A 195 26.66 -1.96 5.49
N ALA A 196 25.66 -2.05 4.61
CA ALA A 196 25.60 -1.31 3.36
C ALA A 196 25.55 0.22 3.57
N PHE A 197 24.89 0.69 4.65
CA PHE A 197 24.83 2.11 4.97
C PHE A 197 26.03 2.61 5.80
N ARG A 198 26.66 1.75 6.58
CA ARG A 198 27.79 2.10 7.47
C ARG A 198 29.15 1.71 6.93
N GLY A 199 29.20 0.89 5.90
CA GLY A 199 30.42 0.40 5.27
C GLY A 199 31.14 1.45 4.43
N LYS A 200 32.29 1.07 3.88
CA LYS A 200 33.09 1.93 2.99
C LYS A 200 32.46 2.02 1.59
N ASP A 201 31.81 0.96 1.16
CA ASP A 201 31.18 0.86 -0.17
C ASP A 201 29.68 1.19 -0.06
N ASN A 202 29.37 2.38 0.45
CA ASN A 202 28.00 2.85 0.67
C ASN A 202 27.39 3.52 -0.58
N THR A 203 27.58 2.90 -1.75
CA THR A 203 26.95 3.35 -2.99
C THR A 203 25.44 3.08 -2.99
N VAL A 204 24.69 3.87 -3.73
CA VAL A 204 23.25 3.68 -3.89
C VAL A 204 22.91 2.29 -4.43
N SER A 205 23.73 1.74 -5.34
CA SER A 205 23.59 0.36 -5.81
C SER A 205 23.65 -0.65 -4.68
N THR A 206 24.64 -0.55 -3.79
CA THR A 206 24.81 -1.47 -2.64
C THR A 206 23.64 -1.32 -1.65
N GLN A 207 23.27 -0.08 -1.33
CA GLN A 207 22.16 0.22 -0.42
C GLN A 207 20.83 -0.34 -0.94
N THR A 208 20.54 -0.09 -2.22
CA THR A 208 19.30 -0.57 -2.87
C THR A 208 19.28 -2.09 -3.00
N TYR A 209 20.42 -2.71 -3.34
CA TYR A 209 20.53 -4.17 -3.41
C TYR A 209 20.24 -4.83 -2.07
N GLU A 210 20.78 -4.31 -0.97
CA GLU A 210 20.53 -4.88 0.36
C GLU A 210 19.10 -4.63 0.86
N LEU A 211 18.50 -3.48 0.53
CA LEU A 211 17.07 -3.24 0.79
C LEU A 211 16.20 -4.23 0.02
N TYR A 212 16.45 -4.41 -1.27
CA TYR A 212 15.77 -5.40 -2.09
C TYR A 212 15.95 -6.83 -1.55
N SER A 213 17.18 -7.19 -1.18
CA SER A 213 17.51 -8.49 -0.62
C SER A 213 16.78 -8.76 0.69
N LEU A 214 16.62 -7.74 1.56
CA LEU A 214 15.82 -7.83 2.78
C LEU A 214 14.34 -8.05 2.47
N ILE A 215 13.76 -7.28 1.53
CA ILE A 215 12.36 -7.43 1.09
C ILE A 215 12.11 -8.87 0.60
N ARG A 216 13.07 -9.45 -0.15
CA ARG A 216 13.00 -10.83 -0.62
C ARG A 216 13.16 -11.86 0.49
N ARG A 217 14.12 -11.69 1.40
CA ARG A 217 14.34 -12.62 2.55
C ARG A 217 13.09 -12.71 3.42
N LEU A 218 12.39 -11.60 3.59
CA LEU A 218 11.14 -11.54 4.36
C LEU A 218 9.91 -11.97 3.55
N ASP A 219 10.10 -12.38 2.29
CA ASP A 219 9.05 -12.85 1.38
C ASP A 219 7.84 -11.90 1.30
N MET A 220 8.12 -10.58 1.32
CA MET A 220 7.09 -9.56 1.35
C MET A 220 6.19 -9.58 0.10
N GLU A 221 6.72 -10.02 -1.05
CA GLU A 221 5.93 -10.20 -2.27
C GLU A 221 4.78 -11.19 -2.05
N GLN A 222 5.08 -12.34 -1.43
CA GLN A 222 4.07 -13.34 -1.15
C GLN A 222 3.05 -12.86 -0.11
N LEU A 223 3.51 -12.18 0.96
CA LEU A 223 2.62 -11.58 1.95
C LEU A 223 1.66 -10.53 1.35
N LEU A 224 2.15 -9.73 0.41
CA LEU A 224 1.31 -8.77 -0.32
C LEU A 224 0.29 -9.48 -1.20
N LYS A 225 0.67 -10.55 -1.91
CA LYS A 225 -0.26 -11.37 -2.71
C LYS A 225 -1.34 -12.02 -1.84
N GLU A 226 -0.97 -12.59 -0.70
CA GLU A 226 -1.92 -13.19 0.25
C GLU A 226 -2.95 -12.17 0.73
N ARG A 227 -2.51 -10.94 1.05
CA ARG A 227 -3.42 -9.84 1.41
C ARG A 227 -4.29 -9.39 0.23
N GLY A 228 -3.74 -9.32 -0.97
CA GLY A 228 -4.52 -9.05 -2.19
C GLY A 228 -5.64 -10.07 -2.36
N ASN A 229 -5.32 -11.36 -2.28
CA ASN A 229 -6.29 -12.46 -2.38
C ASN A 229 -7.36 -12.40 -1.26
N PHE A 230 -6.95 -12.05 -0.04
CA PHE A 230 -7.91 -11.84 1.05
C PHE A 230 -8.92 -10.74 0.72
N PHE A 231 -8.47 -9.57 0.26
CA PHE A 231 -9.38 -8.51 -0.13
C PHE A 231 -10.27 -8.87 -1.32
N GLU A 232 -9.77 -9.64 -2.28
CA GLU A 232 -10.54 -10.14 -3.41
C GLU A 232 -11.65 -11.09 -2.94
N ALA A 233 -11.33 -12.05 -2.07
CA ALA A 233 -12.30 -12.99 -1.50
C ALA A 233 -13.41 -12.30 -0.70
N HIS A 234 -13.11 -11.17 -0.07
CA HIS A 234 -14.08 -10.34 0.67
C HIS A 234 -14.74 -9.25 -0.18
N GLY A 235 -14.63 -9.32 -1.51
CA GLY A 235 -15.31 -8.41 -2.44
C GLY A 235 -14.68 -7.02 -2.57
N ASN A 236 -13.53 -6.76 -1.94
CA ASN A 236 -12.83 -5.48 -2.04
C ASN A 236 -11.79 -5.48 -3.16
N GLN A 237 -12.28 -5.58 -4.41
CA GLN A 237 -11.42 -5.65 -5.60
C GLN A 237 -10.51 -4.42 -5.77
N ALA A 238 -10.91 -3.25 -5.29
CA ALA A 238 -10.09 -2.04 -5.38
C ALA A 238 -8.81 -2.18 -4.55
N ARG A 239 -8.93 -2.68 -3.31
CA ARG A 239 -7.77 -2.97 -2.46
C ARG A 239 -6.95 -4.14 -2.99
N ALA A 240 -7.57 -5.23 -3.45
CA ALA A 240 -6.86 -6.37 -4.02
C ALA A 240 -5.89 -5.91 -5.13
N LYS A 241 -6.37 -5.10 -6.07
CA LYS A 241 -5.55 -4.55 -7.16
C LYS A 241 -4.47 -3.57 -6.70
N GLU A 242 -4.71 -2.81 -5.64
CA GLU A 242 -3.70 -1.95 -5.02
C GLU A 242 -2.53 -2.79 -4.50
N TYR A 243 -2.81 -3.91 -3.82
CA TYR A 243 -1.80 -4.85 -3.34
C TYR A 243 -1.04 -5.57 -4.46
N ASP A 244 -1.71 -5.91 -5.57
CA ASP A 244 -1.08 -6.54 -6.74
C ASP A 244 -0.08 -5.62 -7.45
N GLN A 245 -0.37 -4.31 -7.47
CA GLN A 245 0.44 -3.35 -8.23
C GLN A 245 1.60 -2.76 -7.41
N ILE A 246 1.44 -2.66 -6.08
CA ILE A 246 2.36 -1.93 -5.22
C ILE A 246 3.78 -2.51 -5.23
N TYR A 247 3.91 -3.84 -5.22
CA TYR A 247 5.22 -4.49 -5.23
C TYR A 247 6.03 -4.11 -6.48
N LYS A 248 5.40 -4.29 -7.66
CA LYS A 248 6.03 -3.93 -8.93
C LYS A 248 6.43 -2.46 -8.98
N LEU A 249 5.55 -1.58 -8.53
CA LEU A 249 5.78 -0.14 -8.54
C LEU A 249 6.98 0.25 -7.67
N VAL A 250 7.12 -0.37 -6.51
CA VAL A 250 8.29 -0.16 -5.64
C VAL A 250 9.57 -0.72 -6.30
N MET A 251 9.52 -1.92 -6.89
CA MET A 251 10.67 -2.49 -7.59
C MET A 251 11.11 -1.62 -8.77
N ASP A 252 10.17 -1.16 -9.59
CA ASP A 252 10.45 -0.24 -10.70
C ASP A 252 11.09 1.08 -10.22
N LEU A 253 10.69 1.57 -9.03
CA LEU A 253 11.31 2.75 -8.41
C LEU A 253 12.76 2.46 -7.96
N LEU A 254 12.99 1.34 -7.27
CA LEU A 254 14.33 0.94 -6.83
C LEU A 254 15.27 0.74 -8.01
N ASP A 255 14.82 0.10 -9.10
CA ASP A 255 15.58 -0.05 -10.34
C ASP A 255 15.91 1.31 -10.96
N LYS A 256 14.95 2.24 -10.96
CA LYS A 256 15.17 3.60 -11.47
C LYS A 256 16.17 4.37 -10.63
N VAL A 257 16.09 4.28 -9.30
CA VAL A 257 17.06 4.92 -8.40
C VAL A 257 18.47 4.37 -8.65
N THR A 258 18.60 3.05 -8.75
CA THR A 258 19.88 2.40 -9.05
C THR A 258 20.41 2.80 -10.42
N SER A 259 19.57 2.85 -11.45
CA SER A 259 20.01 3.20 -12.82
C SER A 259 20.49 4.65 -12.96
N LEU A 260 19.95 5.57 -12.15
CA LEU A 260 20.25 7.00 -12.22
C LEU A 260 21.39 7.41 -11.27
N LEU A 261 21.47 6.78 -10.11
CA LEU A 261 22.32 7.23 -8.98
C LEU A 261 23.21 6.11 -8.44
N GLY A 262 23.25 4.95 -9.08
CA GLY A 262 23.86 3.74 -8.55
C GLY A 262 25.30 3.86 -8.07
N ASP A 263 26.12 4.62 -8.78
CA ASP A 263 27.54 4.83 -8.47
C ASP A 263 27.78 5.96 -7.43
N GLU A 264 26.72 6.71 -7.10
CA GLU A 264 26.81 7.78 -6.10
C GLU A 264 26.85 7.22 -4.68
N THR A 265 27.54 7.94 -3.79
CA THR A 265 27.53 7.64 -2.36
C THR A 265 26.56 8.57 -1.64
N MET A 266 25.69 8.01 -0.81
CA MET A 266 24.66 8.79 -0.10
C MET A 266 24.57 8.40 1.36
N THR A 267 24.22 9.38 2.17
CA THR A 267 23.79 9.11 3.54
C THR A 267 22.42 8.45 3.53
N LEU A 268 22.11 7.70 4.57
CA LEU A 268 20.77 7.07 4.71
C LEU A 268 19.63 8.07 4.59
N ARG A 269 19.79 9.26 5.17
CA ARG A 269 18.77 10.32 5.08
C ARG A 269 18.53 10.78 3.65
N GLN A 270 19.59 11.04 2.89
CA GLN A 270 19.47 11.40 1.47
C GLN A 270 18.80 10.30 0.66
N TYR A 271 19.16 9.05 0.92
CA TYR A 271 18.55 7.90 0.28
C TYR A 271 17.05 7.79 0.61
N SER A 272 16.66 7.94 1.88
CA SER A 272 15.27 7.95 2.31
C SER A 272 14.46 9.08 1.67
N ASP A 273 15.03 10.30 1.61
CA ASP A 273 14.38 11.47 0.99
C ASP A 273 14.12 11.25 -0.52
N ILE A 274 15.06 10.56 -1.21
CA ILE A 274 14.90 10.20 -2.63
C ILE A 274 13.78 9.18 -2.81
N LEU A 275 13.75 8.14 -1.98
CA LEU A 275 12.68 7.14 -2.04
C LEU A 275 11.32 7.76 -1.73
N ASP A 276 11.23 8.62 -0.71
CA ASP A 276 9.97 9.30 -0.36
C ASP A 276 9.47 10.20 -1.50
N SER A 277 10.36 10.97 -2.12
CA SER A 277 10.03 11.75 -3.32
C SER A 277 9.54 10.87 -4.48
N GLY A 278 10.15 9.70 -4.64
CA GLY A 278 9.72 8.69 -5.62
C GLY A 278 8.32 8.12 -5.29
N PHE A 279 8.04 7.81 -4.03
CA PHE A 279 6.73 7.34 -3.57
C PHE A 279 5.65 8.41 -3.71
N GLU A 280 5.96 9.68 -3.47
CA GLU A 280 5.04 10.79 -3.71
C GLU A 280 4.65 10.94 -5.18
N ALA A 281 5.62 10.77 -6.08
CA ALA A 281 5.40 10.83 -7.51
C ALA A 281 4.66 9.60 -8.05
N ALA A 282 4.76 8.47 -7.36
CA ALA A 282 4.17 7.21 -7.78
C ALA A 282 2.66 7.15 -7.50
N LYS A 283 1.91 6.66 -8.47
CA LYS A 283 0.45 6.58 -8.41
C LYS A 283 -0.03 5.22 -8.89
N VAL A 284 -0.93 4.60 -8.13
CA VAL A 284 -1.61 3.36 -8.53
C VAL A 284 -2.90 3.70 -9.28
N GLY A 285 -3.05 3.15 -10.48
CA GLY A 285 -4.27 3.27 -11.27
C GLY A 285 -5.37 2.35 -10.73
N ILE A 286 -6.57 2.88 -10.51
CA ILE A 286 -7.75 2.08 -10.18
C ILE A 286 -8.29 1.49 -11.48
N ILE A 287 -8.61 0.19 -11.49
CA ILE A 287 -9.21 -0.49 -12.65
C ILE A 287 -10.71 -0.70 -12.40
N PRO A 288 -11.58 -0.56 -13.42
CA PRO A 288 -13.03 -0.75 -13.26
C PRO A 288 -13.41 -2.11 -12.69
N GLN A 289 -14.36 -2.13 -11.77
CA GLN A 289 -14.88 -3.37 -11.16
C GLN A 289 -15.89 -4.14 -12.05
N GLY A 290 -16.31 -3.58 -13.17
CA GLY A 290 -17.33 -4.19 -14.04
C GLY A 290 -17.21 -3.76 -15.48
N ASN A 291 -17.86 -4.54 -16.37
CA ASN A 291 -17.85 -4.29 -17.82
C ASN A 291 -18.92 -3.28 -18.27
N ASP A 292 -19.90 -2.92 -17.43
CA ASP A 292 -20.99 -2.01 -17.76
C ASP A 292 -21.13 -0.90 -16.71
N THR A 293 -20.20 0.04 -16.72
CA THR A 293 -20.12 1.17 -15.78
C THR A 293 -19.97 2.48 -16.52
N VAL A 294 -20.57 3.55 -16.00
CA VAL A 294 -20.27 4.91 -16.44
C VAL A 294 -18.87 5.27 -16.03
N THR A 295 -18.04 5.65 -16.98
CA THR A 295 -16.68 6.07 -16.68
C THR A 295 -16.64 7.55 -16.35
N VAL A 296 -16.09 7.90 -15.19
CA VAL A 296 -15.79 9.28 -14.77
C VAL A 296 -14.28 9.46 -14.78
N GLY A 297 -13.77 10.48 -15.50
CA GLY A 297 -12.33 10.63 -15.62
C GLY A 297 -11.88 12.06 -15.95
N ASP A 298 -10.56 12.23 -15.92
CA ASP A 298 -9.89 13.48 -16.31
C ASP A 298 -9.77 13.57 -17.83
N ILE A 299 -10.02 14.75 -18.38
CA ILE A 299 -9.95 14.98 -19.82
C ILE A 299 -8.55 14.76 -20.39
N GLU A 300 -7.51 15.08 -19.62
CA GLU A 300 -6.11 14.98 -20.06
C GLU A 300 -5.59 13.53 -20.08
N ARG A 301 -6.23 12.63 -19.33
CA ARG A 301 -5.69 11.29 -19.05
C ARG A 301 -6.40 10.16 -19.77
N LYS A 302 -7.64 10.34 -20.24
CA LYS A 302 -8.44 9.24 -20.73
C LYS A 302 -8.54 9.18 -22.24
N ARG A 303 -8.18 8.00 -22.79
CA ARG A 303 -8.61 7.62 -24.12
C ARG A 303 -10.02 7.06 -24.03
N LEU A 304 -11.00 7.86 -24.44
CA LEU A 304 -12.42 7.49 -24.49
C LEU A 304 -12.68 6.62 -25.73
N ASN A 305 -12.26 5.36 -25.67
CA ASN A 305 -12.55 4.38 -26.72
C ASN A 305 -13.98 3.87 -26.55
N HIS A 306 -14.78 3.92 -27.64
CA HIS A 306 -16.14 3.38 -27.71
C HIS A 306 -17.22 4.13 -26.91
N VAL A 307 -16.97 5.32 -26.40
CA VAL A 307 -17.99 6.17 -25.77
C VAL A 307 -18.90 6.78 -26.84
N LYS A 308 -20.19 6.65 -26.63
CA LYS A 308 -21.23 7.21 -27.53
C LYS A 308 -21.78 8.53 -27.01
N ILE A 309 -21.78 8.70 -25.68
CA ILE A 309 -22.31 9.88 -24.99
C ILE A 309 -21.29 10.37 -23.99
N LEU A 310 -20.97 11.65 -24.09
CA LEU A 310 -20.00 12.30 -23.22
C LEU A 310 -20.67 13.48 -22.49
N PHE A 311 -20.60 13.45 -21.18
CA PHE A 311 -20.89 14.60 -20.32
C PHE A 311 -19.58 15.28 -19.96
N PHE A 312 -19.46 16.55 -20.25
CA PHE A 312 -18.30 17.36 -19.92
C PHE A 312 -18.68 18.32 -18.80
N PHE A 313 -18.06 18.20 -17.64
CA PHE A 313 -18.34 19.01 -16.45
C PHE A 313 -17.26 20.05 -16.17
N GLY A 314 -17.67 21.14 -15.53
CA GLY A 314 -16.75 22.18 -15.13
C GLY A 314 -16.16 22.98 -16.28
N LEU A 315 -16.89 23.19 -17.38
CA LEU A 315 -16.50 24.07 -18.49
C LEU A 315 -16.56 25.55 -18.06
N ASN A 316 -15.87 25.87 -16.96
CA ASN A 316 -15.81 27.23 -16.42
C ASN A 316 -14.46 27.85 -16.69
N TYR A 317 -14.43 29.18 -16.83
CA TYR A 317 -13.20 29.93 -16.97
C TYR A 317 -12.22 29.62 -15.83
N GLY A 318 -10.97 29.29 -16.17
CA GLY A 318 -9.93 28.88 -15.22
C GLY A 318 -9.85 27.38 -14.93
N PHE A 319 -10.86 26.58 -15.32
CA PHE A 319 -10.83 25.13 -15.18
C PHE A 319 -10.56 24.41 -16.52
N VAL A 320 -11.09 24.96 -17.61
CA VAL A 320 -10.85 24.44 -18.97
C VAL A 320 -10.87 25.62 -19.95
N PRO A 321 -9.75 25.92 -20.62
CA PRO A 321 -8.39 25.43 -20.34
C PRO A 321 -7.88 25.90 -18.97
N LYS A 322 -7.01 25.08 -18.36
CA LYS A 322 -6.25 25.54 -17.19
C LYS A 322 -5.36 26.70 -17.61
N ALA A 323 -5.43 27.82 -16.88
CA ALA A 323 -4.64 29.00 -17.10
C ALA A 323 -3.15 28.77 -16.76
#